data_d803a928542882338499c29a7dbc25bf
#
_entry.id   d803a928542882338499c29a7dbc25bf
#
_cell.length_a   1.000
_cell.length_b   1.000
_cell.length_c   1.000
_cell.angle_alpha   90.00
_cell.angle_beta   90.00
_cell.angle_gamma   90.00
#
_symmetry.space_group_name_H-M   'P 1'
#
loop_
_entity.id
_entity.type
_entity.pdbx_description
1 polymer ?
#
loop_
_entity_poly.entity_id
_entity_poly.type
_entity_poly.pdbx_seq_one_letter_code
_entity_poly.pdbx_strand_id
1 'polypeptide(L)'
;MRIVVCLLLLSCGSTVLGQDPSKLPHGEHLPGVDNVLKVTPNVVSGSQPHGEEGFKTLKELGVNVIVSVDGATPDVEKARKYGMRYVHVPIGYDGISDDAQATLKRVMNDFQQDKIFFHCHHGKHRGPAAAAVACYESGDLSQNRALDFMRSAGTSSDYGGLWKEITEFKPVPFTTQLPMLVEVAEVESIAAAMAKIDRIYDHLVLCEKAQWKAPSEHADLDPAQQVLLMQEGLHETGRLLQEDEYDAKFRKMLVESETLSKKLKQQIEAGQKSEATKTLKAVKAACSACHHDYRN
;
A
#
# COMPACT_ATOMS: atom_id res chain seq x y z
N MET A 1 -39.67 14.79 -60.18
CA MET A 1 -39.99 14.77 -58.75
C MET A 1 -38.86 14.11 -58.03
N ARG A 2 -37.90 14.90 -57.48
CA ARG A 2 -36.73 14.41 -56.81
C ARG A 2 -36.98 14.46 -55.29
N ILE A 3 -36.95 13.29 -54.67
CA ILE A 3 -37.09 13.14 -53.22
C ILE A 3 -35.72 13.32 -52.59
N VAL A 4 -35.54 14.38 -51.78
CA VAL A 4 -34.33 14.60 -50.94
C VAL A 4 -34.57 13.92 -49.62
N VAL A 5 -33.83 12.84 -49.34
CA VAL A 5 -33.81 12.19 -48.03
C VAL A 5 -32.79 12.91 -47.16
N CYS A 6 -33.24 13.62 -46.12
CA CYS A 6 -32.40 14.25 -45.11
C CYS A 6 -32.06 13.19 -44.05
N LEU A 7 -30.80 12.70 -44.01
CA LEU A 7 -30.28 11.90 -42.89
C LEU A 7 -29.95 12.83 -41.73
N LEU A 8 -30.75 12.75 -40.67
CA LEU A 8 -30.41 13.32 -39.35
C LEU A 8 -29.42 12.39 -38.63
N LEU A 9 -28.17 12.77 -38.55
CA LEU A 9 -27.16 12.17 -37.70
C LEU A 9 -27.43 12.61 -36.25
N LEU A 10 -28.04 11.74 -35.45
CA LEU A 10 -28.08 11.89 -33.97
C LEU A 10 -26.70 11.56 -33.42
N SER A 11 -25.94 12.59 -33.05
CA SER A 11 -24.73 12.44 -32.23
C SER A 11 -25.12 12.12 -30.80
N CYS A 12 -25.05 10.85 -30.44
CA CYS A 12 -25.21 10.41 -29.06
C CYS A 12 -23.95 10.81 -28.28
N GLY A 13 -23.94 12.01 -27.71
CA GLY A 13 -22.91 12.45 -26.78
C GLY A 13 -23.06 11.68 -25.47
N SER A 14 -22.23 10.66 -25.27
CA SER A 14 -22.13 10.00 -23.97
C SER A 14 -21.47 10.96 -22.97
N THR A 15 -22.28 11.65 -22.18
CA THR A 15 -21.80 12.37 -20.99
C THR A 15 -21.32 11.31 -20.00
N VAL A 16 -20.00 11.24 -19.82
CA VAL A 16 -19.39 10.53 -18.69
C VAL A 16 -19.80 11.27 -17.43
N LEU A 17 -20.87 10.80 -16.80
CA LEU A 17 -21.26 11.27 -15.46
C LEU A 17 -20.17 10.80 -14.51
N GLY A 18 -19.39 11.73 -13.96
CA GLY A 18 -18.50 11.48 -12.83
C GLY A 18 -19.33 10.82 -11.71
N GLN A 19 -18.95 9.61 -11.31
CA GLN A 19 -19.63 8.94 -10.20
C GLN A 19 -19.37 9.73 -8.92
N ASP A 20 -20.45 10.00 -8.19
CA ASP A 20 -20.40 10.62 -6.86
C ASP A 20 -19.53 9.75 -5.94
N PRO A 21 -18.43 10.28 -5.36
CA PRO A 21 -17.53 9.51 -4.48
C PRO A 21 -18.25 8.85 -3.29
N SER A 22 -19.40 9.39 -2.87
CA SER A 22 -20.21 8.82 -1.77
C SER A 22 -21.00 7.56 -2.20
N LYS A 23 -21.00 7.21 -3.50
CA LYS A 23 -21.69 6.04 -4.06
C LYS A 23 -20.75 4.91 -4.48
N LEU A 24 -19.46 5.03 -4.18
CA LEU A 24 -18.51 3.94 -4.43
C LEU A 24 -18.82 2.76 -3.48
N PRO A 25 -18.73 1.51 -3.94
CA PRO A 25 -18.90 0.34 -3.08
C PRO A 25 -17.85 0.34 -1.96
N HIS A 26 -18.29 0.03 -0.76
CA HIS A 26 -17.39 -0.19 0.39
C HIS A 26 -17.02 -1.66 0.48
N GLY A 27 -15.88 -1.97 1.09
CA GLY A 27 -15.45 -3.34 1.32
C GLY A 27 -16.38 -4.09 2.28
N GLU A 28 -16.65 -5.33 1.94
CA GLU A 28 -17.47 -6.24 2.76
C GLU A 28 -16.64 -6.83 3.90
N HIS A 29 -17.30 -7.12 5.04
CA HIS A 29 -16.75 -7.89 6.13
C HIS A 29 -17.25 -9.32 6.00
N LEU A 30 -16.33 -10.23 5.73
CA LEU A 30 -16.61 -11.66 5.66
C LEU A 30 -15.91 -12.39 6.82
N PRO A 31 -16.35 -13.62 7.18
CA PRO A 31 -15.69 -14.35 8.26
C PRO A 31 -14.19 -14.50 8.06
N GLY A 32 -13.40 -13.91 8.96
CA GLY A 32 -11.94 -13.92 8.94
C GLY A 32 -11.26 -13.11 7.83
N VAL A 33 -12.00 -12.28 7.07
CA VAL A 33 -11.44 -11.39 6.04
C VAL A 33 -12.23 -10.09 6.00
N ASP A 34 -11.57 -8.98 6.25
CA ASP A 34 -12.17 -7.65 6.22
C ASP A 34 -11.93 -6.94 4.89
N ASN A 35 -12.75 -5.92 4.65
CA ASN A 35 -12.61 -5.01 3.51
C ASN A 35 -12.50 -5.73 2.15
N VAL A 36 -13.32 -6.75 1.95
CA VAL A 36 -13.33 -7.54 0.71
C VAL A 36 -14.00 -6.77 -0.41
N LEU A 37 -13.29 -6.54 -1.51
CA LEU A 37 -13.75 -5.84 -2.70
C LEU A 37 -13.40 -6.62 -3.95
N LYS A 38 -14.36 -6.71 -4.86
CA LYS A 38 -14.14 -7.25 -6.20
C LYS A 38 -13.48 -6.20 -7.10
N VAL A 39 -12.30 -6.51 -7.62
CA VAL A 39 -11.56 -5.65 -8.55
C VAL A 39 -12.00 -5.92 -9.99
N THR A 40 -11.93 -7.19 -10.38
CA THR A 40 -12.40 -7.74 -11.67
C THR A 40 -13.17 -9.03 -11.39
N PRO A 41 -13.75 -9.72 -12.40
CA PRO A 41 -14.34 -11.04 -12.16
C PRO A 41 -13.42 -12.05 -11.50
N ASN A 42 -12.12 -11.99 -11.80
CA ASN A 42 -11.10 -12.93 -11.32
C ASN A 42 -10.15 -12.36 -10.25
N VAL A 43 -10.25 -11.08 -9.91
CA VAL A 43 -9.39 -10.46 -8.91
C VAL A 43 -10.22 -9.87 -7.78
N VAL A 44 -9.85 -10.19 -6.56
CA VAL A 44 -10.45 -9.71 -5.31
C VAL A 44 -9.35 -9.12 -4.43
N SER A 45 -9.65 -8.13 -3.60
CA SER A 45 -8.74 -7.58 -2.61
C SER A 45 -9.41 -7.52 -1.24
N GLY A 46 -8.63 -7.63 -0.17
CA GLY A 46 -9.10 -7.54 1.21
C GLY A 46 -7.98 -7.50 2.23
N SER A 47 -8.32 -7.73 3.50
CA SER A 47 -7.36 -7.86 4.58
C SER A 47 -6.63 -9.22 4.52
N GLN A 48 -5.55 -9.34 5.30
CA GLN A 48 -4.93 -10.64 5.57
C GLN A 48 -5.99 -11.62 6.12
N PRO A 49 -6.05 -12.86 5.59
CA PRO A 49 -6.98 -13.86 6.13
C PRO A 49 -6.56 -14.28 7.53
N HIS A 50 -7.53 -14.26 8.48
CA HIS A 50 -7.31 -14.59 9.88
C HIS A 50 -7.80 -16.00 10.21
N GLY A 51 -6.94 -16.77 10.86
CA GLY A 51 -7.27 -18.10 11.34
C GLY A 51 -7.69 -19.07 10.21
N GLU A 52 -8.33 -20.17 10.57
CA GLU A 52 -8.90 -21.14 9.63
C GLU A 52 -10.10 -20.54 8.85
N GLU A 53 -10.85 -19.67 9.52
CA GLU A 53 -12.07 -19.08 8.99
C GLU A 53 -11.81 -18.22 7.76
N GLY A 54 -10.74 -17.37 7.80
CA GLY A 54 -10.38 -16.54 6.67
C GLY A 54 -10.00 -17.35 5.44
N PHE A 55 -9.22 -18.43 5.59
CA PHE A 55 -8.86 -19.29 4.46
C PHE A 55 -10.05 -20.08 3.92
N LYS A 56 -10.98 -20.50 4.79
CA LYS A 56 -12.24 -21.11 4.37
C LYS A 56 -13.08 -20.15 3.55
N THR A 57 -13.22 -18.91 3.99
CA THR A 57 -13.90 -17.83 3.25
C THR A 57 -13.28 -17.62 1.86
N LEU A 58 -11.95 -17.52 1.77
CA LEU A 58 -11.28 -17.38 0.46
C LEU A 58 -11.55 -18.59 -0.45
N LYS A 59 -11.57 -19.81 0.11
CA LYS A 59 -11.92 -21.02 -0.63
C LYS A 59 -13.36 -20.97 -1.16
N GLU A 60 -14.31 -20.53 -0.33
CA GLU A 60 -15.73 -20.38 -0.72
C GLU A 60 -15.91 -19.30 -1.79
N LEU A 61 -15.08 -18.24 -1.77
CA LEU A 61 -15.01 -17.25 -2.83
C LEU A 61 -14.40 -17.78 -4.15
N GLY A 62 -13.85 -19.01 -4.14
CA GLY A 62 -13.21 -19.64 -5.30
C GLY A 62 -11.78 -19.18 -5.54
N VAL A 63 -11.10 -18.60 -4.54
CA VAL A 63 -9.71 -18.15 -4.65
C VAL A 63 -8.78 -19.36 -4.83
N ASN A 64 -7.86 -19.24 -5.79
CA ASN A 64 -6.82 -20.23 -6.08
C ASN A 64 -5.43 -19.72 -5.71
N VAL A 65 -5.22 -18.39 -5.84
CA VAL A 65 -3.94 -17.74 -5.60
C VAL A 65 -4.13 -16.56 -4.64
N ILE A 66 -3.30 -16.50 -3.61
CA ILE A 66 -3.25 -15.40 -2.65
C ILE A 66 -1.96 -14.63 -2.89
N VAL A 67 -2.05 -13.32 -3.10
CA VAL A 67 -0.92 -12.42 -3.24
C VAL A 67 -0.82 -11.55 -1.98
N SER A 68 0.19 -11.82 -1.15
CA SER A 68 0.50 -10.96 -0.02
C SER A 68 1.46 -9.86 -0.44
N VAL A 69 1.08 -8.61 -0.21
CA VAL A 69 1.96 -7.46 -0.38
C VAL A 69 2.36 -6.82 0.95
N ASP A 70 2.13 -7.55 2.03
CA ASP A 70 2.55 -7.21 3.39
C ASP A 70 4.02 -7.58 3.62
N GLY A 71 4.67 -6.96 4.61
CA GLY A 71 6.00 -7.36 5.07
C GLY A 71 5.99 -8.62 5.96
N ALA A 72 4.82 -9.05 6.47
CA ALA A 72 4.73 -10.25 7.31
C ALA A 72 4.84 -11.52 6.47
N THR A 73 5.52 -12.53 7.01
CA THR A 73 5.56 -13.88 6.44
C THR A 73 4.15 -14.44 6.29
N PRO A 74 3.71 -14.82 5.07
CA PRO A 74 2.39 -15.36 4.85
C PRO A 74 2.24 -16.78 5.42
N ASP A 75 1.03 -17.16 5.83
CA ASP A 75 0.70 -18.50 6.31
C ASP A 75 0.50 -19.49 5.14
N VAL A 76 1.62 -19.86 4.52
CA VAL A 76 1.66 -20.71 3.33
C VAL A 76 1.07 -22.09 3.61
N GLU A 77 1.36 -22.66 4.79
CA GLU A 77 0.87 -23.99 5.16
C GLU A 77 -0.66 -24.03 5.24
N LYS A 78 -1.25 -22.96 5.80
CA LYS A 78 -2.70 -22.86 5.88
C LYS A 78 -3.34 -22.68 4.50
N ALA A 79 -2.74 -21.86 3.62
CA ALA A 79 -3.21 -21.71 2.25
C ALA A 79 -3.20 -23.06 1.50
N ARG A 80 -2.11 -23.82 1.61
CA ARG A 80 -1.98 -25.16 1.00
C ARG A 80 -3.03 -26.15 1.51
N LYS A 81 -3.35 -26.12 2.80
CA LYS A 81 -4.41 -26.95 3.40
C LYS A 81 -5.77 -26.75 2.72
N TYR A 82 -6.05 -25.51 2.28
CA TYR A 82 -7.26 -25.15 1.54
C TYR A 82 -7.12 -25.22 0.02
N GLY A 83 -5.98 -25.72 -0.48
CA GLY A 83 -5.70 -25.90 -1.91
C GLY A 83 -5.41 -24.57 -2.64
N MET A 84 -4.93 -23.57 -1.94
CA MET A 84 -4.52 -22.29 -2.47
C MET A 84 -2.99 -22.15 -2.48
N ARG A 85 -2.47 -21.31 -3.38
CA ARG A 85 -1.04 -20.96 -3.47
C ARG A 85 -0.83 -19.56 -2.94
N TYR A 86 0.30 -19.33 -2.28
CA TYR A 86 0.75 -17.98 -1.93
C TYR A 86 1.78 -17.46 -2.93
N VAL A 87 1.72 -16.17 -3.18
CA VAL A 87 2.81 -15.38 -3.79
C VAL A 87 3.07 -14.18 -2.87
N HIS A 88 4.31 -14.00 -2.44
CA HIS A 88 4.69 -12.92 -1.54
C HIS A 88 5.48 -11.85 -2.27
N VAL A 89 4.95 -10.62 -2.30
CA VAL A 89 5.49 -9.46 -3.01
C VAL A 89 5.48 -8.25 -2.07
N PRO A 90 6.37 -8.19 -1.07
CA PRO A 90 6.38 -7.09 -0.09
C PRO A 90 6.55 -5.74 -0.76
N ILE A 91 5.67 -4.78 -0.44
CA ILE A 91 5.74 -3.39 -0.90
C ILE A 91 5.67 -2.40 0.27
N GLY A 92 6.28 -1.22 0.09
CA GLY A 92 6.21 -0.12 1.05
C GLY A 92 4.93 0.72 0.92
N TYR A 93 4.87 1.79 1.71
CA TYR A 93 3.83 2.82 1.59
C TYR A 93 4.25 3.98 0.67
N ASP A 94 5.52 4.02 0.31
CA ASP A 94 6.17 5.01 -0.55
C ASP A 94 6.03 4.69 -2.06
N GLY A 95 5.59 3.48 -2.41
CA GLY A 95 5.34 3.04 -3.77
C GLY A 95 5.56 1.56 -3.99
N ILE A 96 5.56 1.14 -5.25
CA ILE A 96 5.78 -0.24 -5.71
C ILE A 96 7.06 -0.23 -6.56
N SER A 97 8.11 -0.92 -6.11
CA SER A 97 9.38 -0.97 -6.85
C SER A 97 9.22 -1.64 -8.22
N ASP A 98 10.15 -1.37 -9.15
CA ASP A 98 10.14 -1.96 -10.49
C ASP A 98 10.12 -3.50 -10.44
N ASP A 99 10.86 -4.13 -9.50
CA ASP A 99 10.87 -5.57 -9.30
C ASP A 99 9.52 -6.10 -8.79
N ALA A 100 8.88 -5.37 -7.88
CA ALA A 100 7.54 -5.71 -7.40
C ALA A 100 6.50 -5.56 -8.53
N GLN A 101 6.56 -4.50 -9.34
CA GLN A 101 5.69 -4.33 -10.50
C GLN A 101 5.89 -5.46 -11.52
N ALA A 102 7.15 -5.83 -11.82
CA ALA A 102 7.47 -6.97 -12.70
C ALA A 102 6.93 -8.30 -12.13
N THR A 103 6.99 -8.48 -10.80
CA THR A 103 6.44 -9.66 -10.13
C THR A 103 4.91 -9.68 -10.20
N LEU A 104 4.23 -8.54 -9.99
CA LEU A 104 2.78 -8.42 -10.15
C LEU A 104 2.34 -8.73 -11.59
N LYS A 105 3.08 -8.23 -12.59
CA LYS A 105 2.87 -8.59 -14.00
C LYS A 105 3.01 -10.09 -14.22
N ARG A 106 4.02 -10.72 -13.62
CA ARG A 106 4.20 -12.18 -13.69
C ARG A 106 3.00 -12.93 -13.09
N VAL A 107 2.49 -12.50 -11.93
CA VAL A 107 1.29 -13.07 -11.31
C VAL A 107 0.11 -13.05 -12.28
N MET A 108 -0.18 -11.90 -12.89
CA MET A 108 -1.30 -11.78 -13.83
C MET A 108 -1.11 -12.63 -15.09
N ASN A 109 0.12 -12.82 -15.56
CA ASN A 109 0.42 -13.65 -16.72
C ASN A 109 0.28 -15.16 -16.42
N ASP A 110 0.80 -15.60 -15.26
CA ASP A 110 0.85 -17.03 -14.93
C ASP A 110 -0.51 -17.56 -14.42
N PHE A 111 -1.37 -16.69 -13.87
CA PHE A 111 -2.63 -17.07 -13.24
C PHE A 111 -3.88 -16.46 -13.91
N GLN A 112 -3.86 -16.29 -15.23
CA GLN A 112 -4.96 -15.69 -16.02
C GLN A 112 -6.34 -16.37 -15.82
N GLN A 113 -6.35 -17.66 -15.54
CA GLN A 113 -7.55 -18.48 -15.38
C GLN A 113 -7.94 -18.68 -13.90
N ASP A 114 -7.08 -18.22 -12.99
CA ASP A 114 -7.25 -18.39 -11.56
C ASP A 114 -7.99 -17.20 -10.94
N LYS A 115 -8.61 -17.43 -9.80
CA LYS A 115 -9.14 -16.35 -8.98
C LYS A 115 -8.07 -15.92 -7.97
N ILE A 116 -7.64 -14.68 -8.08
CA ILE A 116 -6.52 -14.11 -7.34
C ILE A 116 -7.08 -13.20 -6.22
N PHE A 117 -6.53 -13.34 -5.02
CA PHE A 117 -6.85 -12.49 -3.87
C PHE A 117 -5.61 -11.70 -3.44
N PHE A 118 -5.67 -10.38 -3.55
CA PHE A 118 -4.62 -9.48 -3.10
C PHE A 118 -4.89 -8.99 -1.68
N HIS A 119 -3.88 -9.06 -0.81
CA HIS A 119 -4.01 -8.51 0.53
C HIS A 119 -2.74 -7.84 1.05
N CYS A 120 -2.94 -6.91 1.99
CA CYS A 120 -1.97 -6.44 2.98
C CYS A 120 -2.59 -6.67 4.37
N HIS A 121 -2.05 -6.07 5.43
CA HIS A 121 -2.58 -6.29 6.77
C HIS A 121 -4.08 -5.95 6.89
N HIS A 122 -4.48 -4.70 6.60
CA HIS A 122 -5.87 -4.25 6.73
C HIS A 122 -6.69 -4.25 5.43
N GLY A 123 -6.09 -4.56 4.29
CA GLY A 123 -6.77 -4.55 2.98
C GLY A 123 -7.17 -3.16 2.47
N LYS A 124 -6.61 -2.08 3.00
CA LYS A 124 -7.03 -0.70 2.68
C LYS A 124 -6.06 0.06 1.78
N HIS A 125 -4.77 -0.18 1.86
CA HIS A 125 -3.75 0.65 1.20
C HIS A 125 -2.90 -0.14 0.22
N ARG A 126 -1.85 -0.85 0.67
CA ARG A 126 -0.91 -1.60 -0.18
C ARG A 126 -1.58 -2.69 -1.03
N GLY A 127 -2.47 -3.49 -0.44
CA GLY A 127 -3.21 -4.55 -1.16
C GLY A 127 -4.03 -4.01 -2.32
N PRO A 128 -4.92 -3.03 -2.11
CA PRO A 128 -5.67 -2.38 -3.17
C PRO A 128 -4.80 -1.70 -4.23
N ALA A 129 -3.71 -1.02 -3.84
CA ALA A 129 -2.79 -0.40 -4.79
C ALA A 129 -2.12 -1.44 -5.70
N ALA A 130 -1.62 -2.54 -5.15
CA ALA A 130 -1.02 -3.62 -5.92
C ALA A 130 -2.04 -4.30 -6.86
N ALA A 131 -3.26 -4.56 -6.39
CA ALA A 131 -4.33 -5.11 -7.22
C ALA A 131 -4.72 -4.16 -8.36
N ALA A 132 -4.80 -2.85 -8.09
CA ALA A 132 -5.09 -1.82 -9.08
C ALA A 132 -4.00 -1.75 -10.15
N VAL A 133 -2.72 -1.72 -9.74
CA VAL A 133 -1.56 -1.71 -10.66
C VAL A 133 -1.53 -2.99 -11.50
N ALA A 134 -1.67 -4.16 -10.89
CA ALA A 134 -1.68 -5.44 -11.58
C ALA A 134 -2.78 -5.51 -12.65
N CYS A 135 -4.02 -5.12 -12.31
CA CYS A 135 -5.15 -5.11 -13.24
C CYS A 135 -5.07 -3.98 -14.29
N TYR A 136 -4.39 -2.88 -13.99
CA TYR A 136 -4.15 -1.81 -14.97
C TYR A 136 -3.05 -2.22 -15.97
N GLU A 137 -1.95 -2.81 -15.50
CA GLU A 137 -0.88 -3.36 -16.34
C GLU A 137 -1.40 -4.46 -17.28
N SER A 138 -2.28 -5.35 -16.82
CA SER A 138 -2.88 -6.41 -17.65
C SER A 138 -3.95 -5.90 -18.62
N GLY A 139 -4.39 -4.66 -18.49
CA GLY A 139 -5.47 -4.07 -19.30
C GLY A 139 -6.88 -4.42 -18.85
N ASP A 140 -7.06 -5.08 -17.70
CA ASP A 140 -8.37 -5.43 -17.14
C ASP A 140 -9.10 -4.22 -16.53
N LEU A 141 -8.36 -3.19 -16.15
CA LEU A 141 -8.89 -1.90 -15.67
C LEU A 141 -8.37 -0.75 -16.52
N SER A 142 -9.22 0.27 -16.68
CA SER A 142 -8.73 1.60 -17.07
C SER A 142 -8.16 2.35 -15.87
N GLN A 143 -7.35 3.38 -16.10
CA GLN A 143 -6.76 4.22 -15.05
C GLN A 143 -7.82 4.76 -14.07
N ASN A 144 -8.94 5.30 -14.59
CA ASN A 144 -10.01 5.82 -13.76
C ASN A 144 -10.64 4.76 -12.85
N ARG A 145 -10.88 3.54 -13.39
CA ARG A 145 -11.43 2.43 -12.61
C ARG A 145 -10.45 1.94 -11.54
N ALA A 146 -9.14 1.94 -11.82
CA ALA A 146 -8.11 1.61 -10.86
C ALA A 146 -8.10 2.61 -9.69
N LEU A 147 -8.17 3.91 -10.00
CA LEU A 147 -8.26 4.98 -8.99
C LEU A 147 -9.56 4.89 -8.17
N ASP A 148 -10.69 4.64 -8.82
CA ASP A 148 -11.99 4.49 -8.13
C ASP A 148 -12.01 3.26 -7.23
N PHE A 149 -11.38 2.17 -7.64
CA PHE A 149 -11.21 0.99 -6.82
C PHE A 149 -10.38 1.29 -5.55
N MET A 150 -9.25 1.98 -5.67
CA MET A 150 -8.44 2.38 -4.51
C MET A 150 -9.23 3.27 -3.53
N ARG A 151 -10.05 4.21 -4.06
CA ARG A 151 -10.96 5.03 -3.23
C ARG A 151 -11.99 4.16 -2.50
N SER A 152 -12.61 3.23 -3.21
CA SER A 152 -13.60 2.28 -2.64
C SER A 152 -13.01 1.43 -1.53
N ALA A 153 -11.74 1.02 -1.66
CA ALA A 153 -11.03 0.26 -0.66
C ALA A 153 -10.64 1.10 0.58
N GLY A 154 -10.78 2.42 0.51
CA GLY A 154 -10.42 3.35 1.58
C GLY A 154 -8.92 3.66 1.63
N THR A 155 -8.23 3.60 0.48
CA THR A 155 -6.83 4.04 0.40
C THR A 155 -6.75 5.53 0.72
N SER A 156 -6.05 5.88 1.82
CA SER A 156 -5.89 7.29 2.20
C SER A 156 -5.11 8.08 1.14
N SER A 157 -5.54 9.31 0.90
CA SER A 157 -4.81 10.26 0.05
C SER A 157 -3.40 10.58 0.57
N ASP A 158 -3.16 10.34 1.85
CA ASP A 158 -1.88 10.59 2.50
C ASP A 158 -0.75 9.67 2.00
N TYR A 159 -1.08 8.51 1.42
CA TYR A 159 -0.10 7.59 0.81
C TYR A 159 0.15 7.95 -0.66
N GLY A 160 0.66 9.18 -0.90
CA GLY A 160 0.90 9.72 -2.25
C GLY A 160 1.71 8.81 -3.16
N GLY A 161 2.68 8.05 -2.62
CA GLY A 161 3.45 7.06 -3.37
C GLY A 161 2.56 6.02 -4.03
N LEU A 162 1.62 5.41 -3.28
CA LEU A 162 0.70 4.41 -3.82
C LEU A 162 -0.25 4.98 -4.90
N TRP A 163 -0.66 6.24 -4.78
CA TRP A 163 -1.49 6.90 -5.79
C TRP A 163 -0.72 7.21 -7.07
N LYS A 164 0.58 7.56 -6.97
CA LYS A 164 1.46 7.82 -8.12
C LYS A 164 1.63 6.59 -9.00
N GLU A 165 1.59 5.38 -8.44
CA GLU A 165 1.67 4.14 -9.21
C GLU A 165 0.60 4.03 -10.30
N ILE A 166 -0.55 4.65 -10.12
CA ILE A 166 -1.61 4.69 -11.13
C ILE A 166 -1.61 6.00 -11.91
N THR A 167 -1.40 7.16 -11.26
CA THR A 167 -1.48 8.48 -11.93
C THR A 167 -0.30 8.74 -12.86
N GLU A 168 0.88 8.23 -12.51
CA GLU A 168 2.13 8.36 -13.27
C GLU A 168 2.59 7.00 -13.83
N PHE A 169 1.64 6.08 -14.02
CA PHE A 169 1.89 4.69 -14.39
C PHE A 169 2.86 4.55 -15.56
N LYS A 170 3.84 3.66 -15.37
CA LYS A 170 4.78 3.25 -16.42
C LYS A 170 4.67 1.74 -16.59
N PRO A 171 4.27 1.26 -17.77
CA PRO A 171 4.16 -0.18 -18.00
C PRO A 171 5.53 -0.87 -17.89
N VAL A 172 5.56 -2.04 -17.31
CA VAL A 172 6.77 -2.85 -17.25
C VAL A 172 7.22 -3.17 -18.69
N PRO A 173 8.45 -2.81 -19.08
CA PRO A 173 8.94 -3.04 -20.44
C PRO A 173 8.78 -4.49 -20.89
N PHE A 174 8.44 -4.71 -22.14
CA PHE A 174 8.25 -6.06 -22.68
C PHE A 174 9.53 -6.91 -22.61
N THR A 175 10.69 -6.26 -22.62
CA THR A 175 12.01 -6.92 -22.55
C THR A 175 12.43 -7.26 -21.11
N THR A 176 11.65 -6.85 -20.10
CA THR A 176 11.97 -7.13 -18.70
C THR A 176 11.87 -8.62 -18.42
N GLN A 177 12.94 -9.20 -17.88
CA GLN A 177 12.90 -10.56 -17.37
C GLN A 177 12.05 -10.55 -16.08
N LEU A 178 10.90 -11.23 -16.15
CA LEU A 178 9.99 -11.29 -15.00
C LEU A 178 10.57 -12.17 -13.89
N PRO A 179 10.55 -11.72 -12.62
CA PRO A 179 11.09 -12.48 -11.50
C PRO A 179 10.37 -13.83 -11.29
N MET A 180 11.03 -14.78 -10.62
CA MET A 180 10.38 -16.00 -10.17
C MET A 180 9.41 -15.70 -9.02
N LEU A 181 8.23 -16.31 -9.05
CA LEU A 181 7.26 -16.21 -7.98
C LEU A 181 7.70 -17.06 -6.79
N VAL A 182 7.72 -16.46 -5.60
CA VAL A 182 8.07 -17.13 -4.35
C VAL A 182 6.89 -17.08 -3.37
N GLU A 183 6.74 -18.12 -2.58
CA GLU A 183 5.67 -18.17 -1.55
C GLU A 183 6.01 -17.33 -0.32
N VAL A 184 7.31 -17.18 -0.04
CA VAL A 184 7.86 -16.32 1.03
C VAL A 184 9.05 -15.56 0.43
N ALA A 185 8.92 -14.25 0.31
CA ALA A 185 10.01 -13.38 -0.08
C ALA A 185 10.87 -13.02 1.13
N GLU A 186 12.14 -12.72 0.89
CA GLU A 186 12.96 -12.05 1.90
C GLU A 186 12.38 -10.67 2.17
N VAL A 187 12.05 -10.41 3.44
CA VAL A 187 11.63 -9.10 3.91
C VAL A 187 12.80 -8.32 4.44
N GLU A 188 12.67 -7.01 4.39
CA GLU A 188 13.69 -6.09 4.83
C GLU A 188 14.07 -6.32 6.30
N SER A 189 15.37 -6.38 6.59
CA SER A 189 15.85 -6.48 7.96
C SER A 189 15.52 -5.20 8.75
N ILE A 190 15.48 -5.32 10.08
CA ILE A 190 15.30 -4.14 10.96
C ILE A 190 16.36 -3.06 10.68
N ALA A 191 17.58 -3.44 10.33
CA ALA A 191 18.65 -2.50 9.99
C ALA A 191 18.33 -1.71 8.71
N ALA A 192 17.74 -2.36 7.70
CA ALA A 192 17.34 -1.71 6.47
C ALA A 192 16.09 -0.82 6.68
N ALA A 193 15.12 -1.26 7.48
CA ALA A 193 13.98 -0.45 7.89
C ALA A 193 14.43 0.81 8.66
N MET A 194 15.37 0.67 9.60
CA MET A 194 15.96 1.80 10.33
C MET A 194 16.71 2.76 9.40
N ALA A 195 17.45 2.26 8.40
CA ALA A 195 18.10 3.10 7.42
C ALA A 195 17.14 3.91 6.55
N LYS A 196 15.93 3.37 6.25
CA LYS A 196 14.87 4.14 5.58
C LYS A 196 14.30 5.22 6.49
N ILE A 197 13.99 4.88 7.75
CA ILE A 197 13.49 5.84 8.75
C ILE A 197 14.49 6.97 8.96
N ASP A 198 15.79 6.68 8.98
CA ASP A 198 16.86 7.68 9.11
C ASP A 198 16.85 8.68 7.94
N ARG A 199 16.73 8.21 6.69
CA ARG A 199 16.58 9.08 5.51
C ARG A 199 15.32 9.94 5.58
N ILE A 200 14.19 9.38 6.02
CA ILE A 200 12.96 10.15 6.22
C ILE A 200 13.16 11.23 7.28
N TYR A 201 13.89 10.91 8.35
CA TYR A 201 14.24 11.90 9.37
C TYR A 201 15.06 13.07 8.78
N ASP A 202 16.04 12.78 7.92
CA ASP A 202 16.82 13.81 7.22
C ASP A 202 15.93 14.70 6.34
N HIS A 203 14.96 14.12 5.62
CA HIS A 203 13.96 14.88 4.86
C HIS A 203 13.13 15.80 5.78
N LEU A 204 12.73 15.32 6.95
CA LEU A 204 11.99 16.13 7.93
C LEU A 204 12.82 17.29 8.48
N VAL A 205 14.13 17.12 8.64
CA VAL A 205 15.06 18.21 9.01
C VAL A 205 15.12 19.25 7.90
N LEU A 206 15.10 18.86 6.63
CA LEU A 206 15.03 19.80 5.50
C LEU A 206 13.69 20.56 5.50
N CYS A 207 12.58 19.88 5.73
CA CYS A 207 11.26 20.49 5.85
C CYS A 207 11.16 21.46 7.04
N GLU A 208 11.76 21.12 8.18
CA GLU A 208 11.82 21.99 9.35
C GLU A 208 12.57 23.28 9.05
N LYS A 209 13.75 23.20 8.39
CA LYS A 209 14.50 24.37 7.91
C LYS A 209 13.70 25.23 6.93
N ALA A 210 12.87 24.61 6.09
CA ALA A 210 11.96 25.28 5.16
C ALA A 210 10.63 25.72 5.83
N GLN A 211 10.59 25.83 7.18
CA GLN A 211 9.41 26.25 7.94
C GLN A 211 8.19 25.35 7.73
N TRP A 212 8.43 24.04 7.69
CA TRP A 212 7.42 23.01 7.50
C TRP A 212 6.67 23.12 6.15
N LYS A 213 7.43 23.48 5.12
CA LYS A 213 7.01 23.44 3.72
C LYS A 213 7.96 22.55 2.93
N ALA A 214 7.57 22.19 1.71
CA ALA A 214 8.50 21.56 0.77
C ALA A 214 9.72 22.48 0.56
N PRO A 215 10.96 21.97 0.72
CA PRO A 215 12.16 22.74 0.42
C PRO A 215 12.22 23.09 -1.07
N SER A 216 12.78 24.26 -1.42
CA SER A 216 12.87 24.70 -2.83
C SER A 216 13.64 23.75 -3.74
N GLU A 217 14.64 23.07 -3.21
CA GLU A 217 15.46 22.09 -3.93
C GLU A 217 14.84 20.68 -3.97
N HIS A 218 13.79 20.46 -3.17
CA HIS A 218 13.08 19.18 -3.02
C HIS A 218 11.57 19.45 -2.95
N ALA A 219 11.00 19.93 -4.05
CA ALA A 219 9.59 20.28 -4.15
C ALA A 219 8.64 19.07 -4.02
N ASP A 220 9.17 17.86 -4.13
CA ASP A 220 8.50 16.57 -3.95
C ASP A 220 8.36 16.15 -2.48
N LEU A 221 9.07 16.81 -1.55
CA LEU A 221 8.97 16.49 -0.12
C LEU A 221 7.78 17.20 0.54
N ASP A 222 6.69 16.48 0.74
CA ASP A 222 5.59 16.93 1.61
C ASP A 222 5.88 16.57 3.07
N PRO A 223 5.93 17.56 4.01
CA PRO A 223 6.28 17.29 5.40
C PRO A 223 5.34 16.32 6.10
N ALA A 224 4.01 16.41 5.88
CA ALA A 224 3.04 15.54 6.53
C ALA A 224 3.16 14.11 6.02
N GLN A 225 3.41 13.94 4.71
CA GLN A 225 3.67 12.64 4.11
C GLN A 225 4.96 12.02 4.65
N GLN A 226 6.05 12.79 4.78
CA GLN A 226 7.31 12.27 5.34
C GLN A 226 7.12 11.76 6.77
N VAL A 227 6.38 12.48 7.61
CA VAL A 227 6.08 12.01 8.98
C VAL A 227 5.21 10.76 8.97
N LEU A 228 4.23 10.67 8.05
CA LEU A 228 3.41 9.48 7.91
C LEU A 228 4.27 8.26 7.55
N LEU A 229 5.19 8.39 6.60
CA LEU A 229 6.12 7.30 6.23
C LEU A 229 7.01 6.88 7.39
N MET A 230 7.47 7.83 8.23
CA MET A 230 8.21 7.52 9.45
C MET A 230 7.35 6.75 10.45
N GLN A 231 6.11 7.18 10.68
CA GLN A 231 5.17 6.52 11.57
C GLN A 231 4.90 5.08 11.13
N GLU A 232 4.60 4.88 9.83
CA GLU A 232 4.36 3.55 9.27
C GLU A 232 5.60 2.66 9.34
N GLY A 233 6.79 3.20 9.06
CA GLY A 233 8.04 2.47 9.18
C GLY A 233 8.30 1.97 10.62
N LEU A 234 8.07 2.81 11.63
CA LEU A 234 8.18 2.44 13.05
C LEU A 234 7.13 1.39 13.44
N HIS A 235 5.87 1.58 13.00
CA HIS A 235 4.77 0.66 13.25
C HIS A 235 5.05 -0.72 12.67
N GLU A 236 5.39 -0.79 11.37
CA GLU A 236 5.70 -2.04 10.68
C GLU A 236 6.90 -2.75 11.31
N THR A 237 7.96 -2.01 11.66
CA THR A 237 9.11 -2.58 12.38
C THR A 237 8.66 -3.27 13.66
N GLY A 238 7.84 -2.60 14.49
CA GLY A 238 7.35 -3.19 15.74
C GLY A 238 6.44 -4.41 15.54
N ARG A 239 5.62 -4.39 14.48
CA ARG A 239 4.68 -5.47 14.15
C ARG A 239 5.37 -6.72 13.61
N LEU A 240 6.46 -6.56 12.86
CA LEU A 240 7.16 -7.66 12.19
C LEU A 240 8.21 -8.35 13.08
N LEU A 241 8.54 -7.77 14.24
CA LEU A 241 9.45 -8.40 15.19
C LEU A 241 8.89 -9.71 15.74
N GLN A 242 9.71 -10.75 15.77
CA GLN A 242 9.38 -11.99 16.46
C GLN A 242 9.30 -11.75 17.98
N GLU A 243 8.53 -12.58 18.70
CA GLU A 243 8.29 -12.36 20.14
C GLU A 243 9.57 -12.38 20.99
N ASP A 244 10.57 -13.16 20.59
CA ASP A 244 11.84 -13.40 21.28
C ASP A 244 13.02 -12.55 20.73
N GLU A 245 12.81 -11.78 19.66
CA GLU A 245 13.87 -11.04 18.99
C GLU A 245 14.35 -9.81 19.77
N TYR A 246 13.41 -9.12 20.44
CA TYR A 246 13.68 -7.93 21.26
C TYR A 246 12.80 -7.90 22.51
N ASP A 247 13.31 -7.31 23.57
CA ASP A 247 12.63 -7.20 24.85
C ASP A 247 11.45 -6.20 24.86
N ALA A 248 10.65 -6.23 25.92
CA ALA A 248 9.50 -5.33 26.09
C ALA A 248 9.89 -3.84 26.11
N LYS A 249 11.13 -3.52 26.54
CA LYS A 249 11.65 -2.15 26.57
C LYS A 249 11.86 -1.62 25.16
N PHE A 250 12.45 -2.41 24.26
CA PHE A 250 12.62 -2.07 22.85
C PHE A 250 11.27 -1.77 22.18
N ARG A 251 10.28 -2.68 22.35
CA ARG A 251 8.92 -2.52 21.80
C ARG A 251 8.26 -1.24 22.31
N LYS A 252 8.42 -0.94 23.60
CA LYS A 252 7.90 0.32 24.19
C LYS A 252 8.56 1.55 23.56
N MET A 253 9.86 1.54 23.31
CA MET A 253 10.58 2.65 22.68
C MET A 253 10.14 2.88 21.22
N LEU A 254 9.84 1.81 20.47
CA LEU A 254 9.25 1.93 19.12
C LEU A 254 7.87 2.59 19.18
N VAL A 255 6.98 2.12 20.06
CA VAL A 255 5.62 2.66 20.23
C VAL A 255 5.67 4.14 20.66
N GLU A 256 6.62 4.51 21.52
CA GLU A 256 6.84 5.90 21.92
C GLU A 256 7.27 6.77 20.72
N SER A 257 8.20 6.29 19.91
CA SER A 257 8.67 6.97 18.71
C SER A 257 7.55 7.11 17.66
N GLU A 258 6.72 6.07 17.46
CA GLU A 258 5.52 6.10 16.61
C GLU A 258 4.52 7.15 17.12
N THR A 259 4.26 7.19 18.43
CA THR A 259 3.35 8.16 19.07
C THR A 259 3.83 9.60 18.87
N LEU A 260 5.13 9.85 19.01
CA LEU A 260 5.72 11.16 18.75
C LEU A 260 5.59 11.54 17.27
N SER A 261 5.80 10.60 16.35
CA SER A 261 5.62 10.84 14.91
C SER A 261 4.16 11.20 14.60
N LYS A 262 3.19 10.49 15.15
CA LYS A 262 1.76 10.81 15.00
C LYS A 262 1.42 12.22 15.50
N LYS A 263 1.95 12.61 16.68
CA LYS A 263 1.80 13.96 17.20
C LYS A 263 2.45 15.02 16.29
N LEU A 264 3.63 14.73 15.75
CA LEU A 264 4.33 15.62 14.81
C LEU A 264 3.49 15.87 13.56
N LYS A 265 2.89 14.83 12.96
CA LYS A 265 2.00 14.94 11.81
C LYS A 265 0.84 15.89 12.09
N GLN A 266 0.11 15.67 13.21
CA GLN A 266 -1.02 16.50 13.61
C GLN A 266 -0.64 17.98 13.77
N GLN A 267 0.54 18.25 14.33
CA GLN A 267 1.03 19.63 14.53
C GLN A 267 1.38 20.31 13.19
N ILE A 268 1.97 19.57 12.24
CA ILE A 268 2.27 20.09 10.90
C ILE A 268 0.97 20.43 10.18
N GLU A 269 0.01 19.52 10.16
CA GLU A 269 -1.30 19.72 9.53
C GLU A 269 -2.08 20.90 10.14
N ALA A 270 -1.96 21.10 11.47
CA ALA A 270 -2.54 22.22 12.19
C ALA A 270 -1.73 23.54 12.03
N GLY A 271 -0.61 23.56 11.30
CA GLY A 271 0.23 24.74 11.14
C GLY A 271 1.00 25.17 12.40
N GLN A 272 1.11 24.31 13.40
CA GLN A 272 1.76 24.57 14.70
C GLN A 272 3.28 24.41 14.63
N LYS A 273 3.94 25.24 13.83
CA LYS A 273 5.35 25.11 13.46
C LYS A 273 6.31 25.00 14.65
N SER A 274 6.13 25.84 15.69
CA SER A 274 6.99 25.83 16.88
C SER A 274 6.86 24.50 17.64
N GLU A 275 5.65 23.99 17.80
CA GLU A 275 5.39 22.72 18.48
C GLU A 275 5.89 21.52 17.64
N ALA A 276 5.71 21.57 16.33
CA ALA A 276 6.27 20.58 15.41
C ALA A 276 7.80 20.49 15.52
N THR A 277 8.51 21.63 15.54
CA THR A 277 9.97 21.66 15.76
C THR A 277 10.38 21.06 17.11
N LYS A 278 9.64 21.34 18.20
CA LYS A 278 9.89 20.72 19.50
C LYS A 278 9.67 19.20 19.46
N THR A 279 8.61 18.76 18.79
CA THR A 279 8.28 17.34 18.68
C THR A 279 9.29 16.59 17.80
N LEU A 280 9.79 17.19 16.70
CA LEU A 280 10.87 16.59 15.91
C LEU A 280 12.14 16.36 16.74
N LYS A 281 12.51 17.30 17.60
CA LYS A 281 13.63 17.12 18.54
C LYS A 281 13.37 16.01 19.55
N ALA A 282 12.11 15.84 20.00
CA ALA A 282 11.74 14.73 20.89
C ALA A 282 11.82 13.38 20.15
N VAL A 283 11.40 13.29 18.88
CA VAL A 283 11.59 12.11 18.02
C VAL A 283 13.07 11.74 17.96
N LYS A 284 13.97 12.72 17.67
CA LYS A 284 15.41 12.46 17.66
C LYS A 284 15.93 11.93 18.97
N ALA A 285 15.49 12.51 20.08
CA ALA A 285 15.90 12.08 21.42
C ALA A 285 15.47 10.62 21.70
N ALA A 286 14.25 10.25 21.33
CA ALA A 286 13.73 8.88 21.45
C ALA A 286 14.53 7.89 20.59
N CYS A 287 14.82 8.23 19.32
CA CYS A 287 15.70 7.43 18.45
C CYS A 287 17.09 7.25 19.06
N SER A 288 17.70 8.33 19.57
CA SER A 288 19.02 8.28 20.17
C SER A 288 19.06 7.42 21.44
N ALA A 289 18.02 7.48 22.28
CA ALA A 289 17.91 6.65 23.47
C ALA A 289 17.80 5.15 23.12
N CYS A 290 16.97 4.82 22.10
CA CYS A 290 16.83 3.47 21.62
C CYS A 290 18.16 2.94 21.04
N HIS A 291 18.83 3.73 20.20
CA HIS A 291 20.10 3.36 19.59
C HIS A 291 21.23 3.23 20.64
N HIS A 292 21.18 3.98 21.74
CA HIS A 292 22.15 3.81 22.83
C HIS A 292 22.06 2.41 23.47
N ASP A 293 20.86 1.86 23.58
CA ASP A 293 20.63 0.60 24.27
C ASP A 293 20.70 -0.62 23.31
N TYR A 294 20.39 -0.45 22.02
CA TYR A 294 20.13 -1.56 21.08
C TYR A 294 20.94 -1.50 19.77
N ARG A 295 21.66 -0.40 19.48
CA ARG A 295 22.53 -0.31 18.31
C ARG A 295 23.98 -0.50 18.74
N ASN A 296 24.54 -1.70 18.49
CA ASN A 296 25.97 -1.99 18.67
C ASN A 296 26.72 -1.80 17.37
#